data_2adb6c45c81a4fc3efcb1e09384277e2
#
_entry.id   2adb6c45c81a4fc3efcb1e09384277e2
#
_cell.length_a   1.000
_cell.length_b   1.000
_cell.length_c   1.000
_cell.angle_alpha   90.00
_cell.angle_beta   90.00
_cell.angle_gamma   90.00
#
_symmetry.space_group_name_H-M   'P 1'
#
loop_
_entity.id
_entity.type
_entity.pdbx_description
1 polymer ?
#
loop_
_entity_poly.entity_id
_entity_poly.type
_entity_poly.pdbx_seq_one_letter_code
_entity_poly.pdbx_strand_id
1 'polypeptide(L)'
;MNKMAQKIENFIFDIDGTLIDTIDMYMPAMIDVLAQHGHPVAPDKVEQTKHDLFGITGQDALRLAGISEDEIPAIQQDWFKLAYQRADQVKVIEGIPEMLNTLANREDARIAIATSKLADEYQEYFVNKYDFAKLFKVAITSADTKKHKPAPDPILAAMDKIGADPATTVYVGDTINDMKAAHAAGAKFAGALYSSANPDSIKDADFPLMKPADLLEI
;
A
#
# COMPACT_ATOMS: atom_id res chain seq x y z
N MET A 1 25.61 5.49 -26.87
CA MET A 1 25.54 6.46 -25.77
C MET A 1 24.97 5.71 -24.58
N ASN A 2 25.79 5.42 -23.55
CA ASN A 2 25.30 4.86 -22.28
C ASN A 2 24.40 5.93 -21.65
N LYS A 3 23.06 5.71 -21.61
CA LYS A 3 22.21 6.43 -20.68
C LYS A 3 22.69 6.04 -19.28
N MET A 4 23.40 6.93 -18.59
CA MET A 4 23.62 6.77 -17.16
C MET A 4 22.25 6.56 -16.54
N ALA A 5 22.11 5.53 -15.71
CA ALA A 5 20.86 5.31 -14.98
C ALA A 5 20.54 6.60 -14.21
N GLN A 6 19.32 7.12 -14.42
CA GLN A 6 18.91 8.37 -13.80
C GLN A 6 18.72 8.08 -12.30
N LYS A 7 19.34 8.89 -11.44
CA LYS A 7 19.29 8.74 -10.00
C LYS A 7 17.84 8.89 -9.52
N ILE A 8 17.41 8.04 -8.61
CA ILE A 8 16.09 8.16 -7.96
C ILE A 8 16.15 9.28 -6.92
N GLU A 9 15.19 10.22 -7.03
CA GLU A 9 15.06 11.39 -6.14
C GLU A 9 13.68 11.45 -5.47
N ASN A 10 12.68 10.75 -6.03
CA ASN A 10 11.32 10.80 -5.55
C ASN A 10 10.86 9.40 -5.13
N PHE A 11 10.43 9.27 -3.87
CA PHE A 11 10.05 8.01 -3.25
C PHE A 11 8.59 8.12 -2.80
N ILE A 12 7.70 7.40 -3.45
CA ILE A 12 6.28 7.37 -3.12
C ILE A 12 5.98 5.99 -2.53
N PHE A 13 5.33 5.96 -1.37
CA PHE A 13 5.11 4.73 -0.61
C PHE A 13 3.63 4.37 -0.52
N ASP A 14 3.32 3.08 -0.60
CA ASP A 14 2.13 2.54 0.03
C ASP A 14 2.33 2.45 1.55
N ILE A 15 1.28 2.11 2.27
CA ILE A 15 1.28 1.99 3.74
C ILE A 15 1.13 0.53 4.18
N ASP A 16 -0.02 -0.08 3.83
CA ASP A 16 -0.41 -1.40 4.29
C ASP A 16 0.42 -2.49 3.61
N GLY A 17 1.10 -3.33 4.39
CA GLY A 17 2.04 -4.31 3.87
C GLY A 17 3.38 -3.73 3.39
N THR A 18 3.56 -2.41 3.44
CA THR A 18 4.79 -1.74 2.99
C THR A 18 5.53 -1.03 4.12
N LEU A 19 4.85 -0.21 4.91
CA LEU A 19 5.40 0.50 6.08
C LEU A 19 4.96 -0.14 7.40
N ILE A 20 3.73 -0.65 7.43
CA ILE A 20 3.13 -1.32 8.59
C ILE A 20 2.48 -2.64 8.15
N ASP A 21 2.58 -3.64 9.01
CA ASP A 21 1.96 -4.96 8.79
C ASP A 21 0.51 -4.95 9.29
N THR A 22 -0.44 -4.97 8.36
CA THR A 22 -1.87 -4.86 8.63
C THR A 22 -2.69 -6.06 8.16
N ILE A 23 -2.06 -7.09 7.58
CA ILE A 23 -2.79 -8.24 7.04
C ILE A 23 -3.63 -8.94 8.10
N ASP A 24 -3.07 -9.14 9.30
CA ASP A 24 -3.74 -9.80 10.42
C ASP A 24 -4.83 -8.94 11.06
N MET A 25 -4.82 -7.63 10.84
CA MET A 25 -5.90 -6.74 11.23
C MET A 25 -7.08 -6.84 10.27
N TYR A 26 -6.84 -6.68 8.97
CA TYR A 26 -7.92 -6.58 7.98
C TYR A 26 -8.49 -7.94 7.58
N MET A 27 -7.64 -8.92 7.27
CA MET A 27 -8.10 -10.09 6.55
C MET A 27 -8.90 -11.09 7.41
N PRO A 28 -8.53 -11.39 8.66
CA PRO A 28 -9.39 -12.20 9.53
C PRO A 28 -10.74 -11.54 9.78
N ALA A 29 -10.78 -10.22 9.97
CA ALA A 29 -12.03 -9.48 10.15
C ALA A 29 -12.93 -9.56 8.89
N MET A 30 -12.34 -9.49 7.68
CA MET A 30 -13.07 -9.67 6.44
C MET A 30 -13.73 -11.05 6.35
N ILE A 31 -12.97 -12.11 6.64
CA ILE A 31 -13.48 -13.49 6.60
C ILE A 31 -14.65 -13.67 7.57
N ASP A 32 -14.51 -13.13 8.82
CA ASP A 32 -15.55 -13.19 9.84
C ASP A 32 -16.83 -12.46 9.39
N VAL A 33 -16.69 -11.25 8.83
CA VAL A 33 -17.83 -10.43 8.39
C VAL A 33 -18.50 -11.03 7.17
N LEU A 34 -17.74 -11.54 6.20
CA LEU A 34 -18.32 -12.26 5.05
C LEU A 34 -19.21 -13.43 5.52
N ALA A 35 -18.75 -14.22 6.49
CA ALA A 35 -19.54 -15.32 7.05
C ALA A 35 -20.82 -14.82 7.75
N GLN A 36 -20.75 -13.69 8.50
CA GLN A 36 -21.91 -13.09 9.17
C GLN A 36 -22.97 -12.61 8.19
N HIS A 37 -22.55 -12.14 7.00
CA HIS A 37 -23.46 -11.67 5.95
C HIS A 37 -23.89 -12.79 4.97
N GLY A 38 -23.60 -14.06 5.28
CA GLY A 38 -24.05 -15.21 4.49
C GLY A 38 -23.15 -15.59 3.31
N HIS A 39 -21.92 -15.04 3.26
CA HIS A 39 -20.90 -15.32 2.24
C HIS A 39 -19.67 -16.03 2.85
N PRO A 40 -19.83 -17.20 3.50
CA PRO A 40 -18.71 -17.86 4.16
C PRO A 40 -17.65 -18.31 3.15
N VAL A 41 -16.38 -18.01 3.43
CA VAL A 41 -15.23 -18.53 2.68
C VAL A 41 -14.97 -19.96 3.11
N ALA A 42 -14.80 -20.86 2.14
CA ALA A 42 -14.49 -22.25 2.44
C ALA A 42 -13.15 -22.37 3.21
N PRO A 43 -13.04 -23.22 4.24
CA PRO A 43 -11.86 -23.29 5.11
C PRO A 43 -10.53 -23.51 4.35
N ASP A 44 -10.55 -24.29 3.29
CA ASP A 44 -9.39 -24.57 2.43
C ASP A 44 -9.00 -23.38 1.52
N LYS A 45 -9.85 -22.37 1.41
CA LYS A 45 -9.62 -21.16 0.60
C LYS A 45 -9.29 -19.91 1.41
N VAL A 46 -9.37 -19.97 2.74
CA VAL A 46 -9.20 -18.79 3.60
C VAL A 46 -7.86 -18.09 3.36
N GLU A 47 -6.76 -18.84 3.38
CA GLU A 47 -5.43 -18.24 3.19
C GLU A 47 -5.26 -17.67 1.79
N GLN A 48 -5.71 -18.36 0.76
CA GLN A 48 -5.66 -17.84 -0.61
C GLN A 48 -6.49 -16.56 -0.73
N THR A 49 -7.70 -16.51 -0.16
CA THR A 49 -8.57 -15.34 -0.18
C THR A 49 -7.91 -14.14 0.51
N LYS A 50 -7.26 -14.36 1.65
CA LYS A 50 -6.51 -13.28 2.34
C LYS A 50 -5.43 -12.69 1.44
N HIS A 51 -4.64 -13.53 0.79
CA HIS A 51 -3.56 -13.08 -0.10
C HIS A 51 -4.08 -12.37 -1.36
N ASP A 52 -5.16 -12.87 -1.94
CA ASP A 52 -5.70 -12.33 -3.19
C ASP A 52 -6.40 -10.97 -3.01
N LEU A 53 -6.95 -10.72 -1.82
CA LEU A 53 -7.78 -9.54 -1.54
C LEU A 53 -7.04 -8.48 -0.68
N PHE A 54 -5.87 -8.78 -0.16
CA PHE A 54 -5.07 -7.81 0.60
C PHE A 54 -4.44 -6.75 -0.31
N GLY A 55 -4.31 -5.52 0.18
CA GLY A 55 -3.59 -4.43 -0.51
C GLY A 55 -4.39 -3.71 -1.61
N ILE A 56 -5.67 -4.03 -1.79
CA ILE A 56 -6.57 -3.32 -2.70
C ILE A 56 -7.66 -2.56 -1.93
N THR A 57 -8.42 -1.68 -2.60
CA THR A 57 -9.50 -0.95 -1.90
C THR A 57 -10.54 -1.92 -1.35
N GLY A 58 -11.14 -1.58 -0.21
CA GLY A 58 -12.14 -2.46 0.42
C GLY A 58 -13.30 -2.79 -0.50
N GLN A 59 -13.78 -1.84 -1.31
CA GLN A 59 -14.85 -2.09 -2.28
C GLN A 59 -14.42 -3.07 -3.37
N ASP A 60 -13.20 -2.91 -3.90
CA ASP A 60 -12.70 -3.80 -4.95
C ASP A 60 -12.44 -5.21 -4.40
N ALA A 61 -11.96 -5.32 -3.15
CA ALA A 61 -11.81 -6.61 -2.48
C ALA A 61 -13.15 -7.34 -2.35
N LEU A 62 -14.22 -6.64 -1.95
CA LEU A 62 -15.55 -7.21 -1.84
C LEU A 62 -16.15 -7.60 -3.21
N ARG A 63 -15.93 -6.78 -4.25
CA ARG A 63 -16.32 -7.15 -5.63
C ARG A 63 -15.63 -8.44 -6.09
N LEU A 64 -14.33 -8.55 -5.85
CA LEU A 64 -13.57 -9.75 -6.19
C LEU A 64 -13.98 -10.97 -5.35
N ALA A 65 -14.44 -10.76 -4.12
CA ALA A 65 -15.07 -11.79 -3.29
C ALA A 65 -16.45 -12.21 -3.80
N GLY A 66 -17.00 -11.56 -4.83
CA GLY A 66 -18.29 -11.90 -5.42
C GLY A 66 -19.49 -11.23 -4.73
N ILE A 67 -19.26 -10.19 -3.93
CA ILE A 67 -20.31 -9.46 -3.23
C ILE A 67 -21.01 -8.50 -4.19
N SER A 68 -22.34 -8.43 -4.11
CA SER A 68 -23.15 -7.55 -4.93
C SER A 68 -23.00 -6.08 -4.53
N GLU A 69 -23.15 -5.15 -5.47
CA GLU A 69 -22.94 -3.72 -5.26
C GLU A 69 -23.81 -3.12 -4.14
N ASP A 70 -25.02 -3.64 -3.96
CA ASP A 70 -25.97 -3.21 -2.93
C ASP A 70 -25.57 -3.68 -1.50
N GLU A 71 -24.83 -4.79 -1.39
CA GLU A 71 -24.34 -5.32 -0.09
C GLU A 71 -23.01 -4.69 0.34
N ILE A 72 -22.17 -4.25 -0.63
CA ILE A 72 -20.80 -3.75 -0.38
C ILE A 72 -20.74 -2.69 0.72
N PRO A 73 -21.60 -1.64 0.75
CA PRO A 73 -21.48 -0.59 1.75
C PRO A 73 -21.65 -1.11 3.20
N ALA A 74 -22.61 -2.00 3.41
CA ALA A 74 -22.87 -2.56 4.74
C ALA A 74 -21.76 -3.50 5.19
N ILE A 75 -21.33 -4.41 4.30
CA ILE A 75 -20.25 -5.37 4.57
C ILE A 75 -18.93 -4.65 4.83
N GLN A 76 -18.60 -3.63 4.02
CA GLN A 76 -17.38 -2.83 4.21
C GLN A 76 -17.38 -2.10 5.56
N GLN A 77 -18.51 -1.51 5.94
CA GLN A 77 -18.64 -0.83 7.22
C GLN A 77 -18.40 -1.78 8.40
N ASP A 78 -19.05 -2.95 8.40
CA ASP A 78 -18.89 -3.94 9.44
C ASP A 78 -17.49 -4.54 9.47
N TRP A 79 -16.90 -4.80 8.29
CA TRP A 79 -15.53 -5.27 8.17
C TRP A 79 -14.52 -4.27 8.77
N PHE A 80 -14.57 -3.02 8.39
CA PHE A 80 -13.64 -2.01 8.88
C PHE A 80 -13.84 -1.76 10.38
N LYS A 81 -15.08 -1.72 10.85
CA LYS A 81 -15.39 -1.64 12.28
C LYS A 81 -14.76 -2.79 13.07
N LEU A 82 -14.84 -4.02 12.56
CA LEU A 82 -14.22 -5.19 13.21
C LEU A 82 -12.69 -5.18 13.10
N ALA A 83 -12.16 -4.80 11.94
CA ALA A 83 -10.71 -4.70 11.72
C ALA A 83 -10.08 -3.69 12.68
N TYR A 84 -10.65 -2.49 12.81
CA TYR A 84 -10.09 -1.45 13.67
C TYR A 84 -10.16 -1.75 15.17
N GLN A 85 -10.98 -2.70 15.62
CA GLN A 85 -10.89 -3.23 16.97
C GLN A 85 -9.58 -3.97 17.25
N ARG A 86 -8.85 -4.34 16.20
CA ARG A 86 -7.53 -5.02 16.24
C ARG A 86 -6.37 -4.09 15.87
N ALA A 87 -6.59 -2.78 15.78
CA ALA A 87 -5.57 -1.82 15.34
C ALA A 87 -4.34 -1.72 16.25
N ASP A 88 -4.47 -2.16 17.51
CA ASP A 88 -3.36 -2.28 18.47
C ASP A 88 -2.39 -3.44 18.13
N GLN A 89 -2.82 -4.40 17.31
CA GLN A 89 -2.00 -5.54 16.86
C GLN A 89 -1.09 -5.18 15.68
N VAL A 90 -1.38 -4.07 15.00
CA VAL A 90 -0.58 -3.60 13.84
C VAL A 90 0.82 -3.20 14.30
N LYS A 91 1.82 -3.75 13.62
CA LYS A 91 3.25 -3.51 13.89
C LYS A 91 3.86 -2.67 12.78
N VAL A 92 4.78 -1.80 13.16
CA VAL A 92 5.70 -1.18 12.21
C VAL A 92 6.65 -2.26 11.70
N ILE A 93 6.87 -2.32 10.39
CA ILE A 93 7.84 -3.26 9.82
C ILE A 93 9.24 -2.83 10.26
N GLU A 94 10.04 -3.80 10.72
CA GLU A 94 11.39 -3.57 11.25
C GLU A 94 12.29 -2.87 10.23
N GLY A 95 12.97 -1.82 10.65
CA GLY A 95 13.87 -1.01 9.82
C GLY A 95 13.18 0.13 9.06
N ILE A 96 11.85 0.23 9.06
CA ILE A 96 11.11 1.32 8.37
C ILE A 96 11.43 2.69 8.98
N PRO A 97 11.37 2.93 10.30
CA PRO A 97 11.67 4.24 10.86
C PRO A 97 13.08 4.73 10.53
N GLU A 98 14.07 3.84 10.62
CA GLU A 98 15.48 4.13 10.34
C GLU A 98 15.69 4.48 8.85
N MET A 99 15.11 3.68 7.96
CA MET A 99 15.18 3.90 6.51
C MET A 99 14.53 5.24 6.14
N LEU A 100 13.32 5.52 6.62
CA LEU A 100 12.61 6.76 6.34
C LEU A 100 13.34 7.99 6.89
N ASN A 101 13.89 7.92 8.10
CA ASN A 101 14.68 9.00 8.67
C ASN A 101 15.94 9.27 7.82
N THR A 102 16.64 8.22 7.38
CA THR A 102 17.81 8.35 6.54
C THR A 102 17.43 9.01 5.19
N LEU A 103 16.35 8.54 4.57
CA LEU A 103 15.88 9.05 3.28
C LEU A 103 15.40 10.51 3.38
N ALA A 104 14.65 10.86 4.44
CA ALA A 104 14.13 12.20 4.65
C ALA A 104 15.23 13.25 4.95
N ASN A 105 16.42 12.81 5.39
CA ASN A 105 17.58 13.68 5.61
C ASN A 105 18.45 13.87 4.35
N ARG A 106 18.14 13.18 3.23
CA ARG A 106 18.81 13.43 1.95
C ARG A 106 18.27 14.73 1.33
N GLU A 107 19.16 15.65 0.98
CA GLU A 107 18.78 16.95 0.38
C GLU A 107 18.08 16.81 -0.97
N ASP A 108 18.37 15.72 -1.69
CA ASP A 108 17.87 15.43 -3.02
C ASP A 108 16.64 14.49 -3.01
N ALA A 109 16.18 14.00 -1.85
CA ALA A 109 15.06 13.09 -1.77
C ALA A 109 13.74 13.79 -1.41
N ARG A 110 12.67 13.42 -2.12
CA ARG A 110 11.29 13.78 -1.79
C ARG A 110 10.52 12.53 -1.49
N ILE A 111 9.76 12.55 -0.39
CA ILE A 111 8.95 11.41 0.05
C ILE A 111 7.46 11.79 0.09
N ALA A 112 6.61 10.87 -0.37
CA ALA A 112 5.16 11.02 -0.36
C ALA A 112 4.46 9.67 -0.13
N ILE A 113 3.18 9.73 0.18
CA ILE A 113 2.29 8.55 0.29
C ILE A 113 1.32 8.53 -0.90
N ALA A 114 1.02 7.32 -1.40
CA ALA A 114 -0.15 7.03 -2.23
C ALA A 114 -0.74 5.69 -1.78
N THR A 115 -1.85 5.74 -1.06
CA THR A 115 -2.43 4.58 -0.36
C THR A 115 -3.88 4.33 -0.72
N SER A 116 -4.35 3.10 -0.53
CA SER A 116 -5.77 2.73 -0.66
C SER A 116 -6.63 3.07 0.56
N LYS A 117 -6.01 3.58 1.64
CA LYS A 117 -6.75 4.02 2.85
C LYS A 117 -7.70 5.17 2.55
N LEU A 118 -8.81 5.24 3.29
CA LEU A 118 -9.64 6.44 3.37
C LEU A 118 -8.89 7.56 4.12
N ALA A 119 -9.31 8.82 3.93
CA ALA A 119 -8.62 9.97 4.52
C ALA A 119 -8.67 9.98 6.06
N ASP A 120 -9.79 9.59 6.65
CA ASP A 120 -9.97 9.47 8.09
C ASP A 120 -9.14 8.31 8.68
N GLU A 121 -9.07 7.18 7.97
CA GLU A 121 -8.22 6.05 8.35
C GLU A 121 -6.74 6.42 8.32
N TYR A 122 -6.30 7.12 7.26
CA TYR A 122 -4.94 7.65 7.15
C TYR A 122 -4.61 8.55 8.33
N GLN A 123 -5.50 9.49 8.67
CA GLN A 123 -5.29 10.42 9.77
C GLN A 123 -5.28 9.71 11.13
N GLU A 124 -6.27 8.87 11.41
CA GLU A 124 -6.46 8.28 12.73
C GLU A 124 -5.47 7.13 13.02
N TYR A 125 -5.30 6.22 12.05
CA TYR A 125 -4.55 4.98 12.28
C TYR A 125 -3.13 5.01 11.72
N PHE A 126 -2.72 6.07 11.04
CA PHE A 126 -1.34 6.23 10.57
C PHE A 126 -0.70 7.52 11.11
N VAL A 127 -1.23 8.70 10.79
CA VAL A 127 -0.60 9.98 11.18
C VAL A 127 -0.59 10.16 12.69
N ASN A 128 -1.69 9.88 13.37
CA ASN A 128 -1.80 10.04 14.82
C ASN A 128 -1.07 8.94 15.60
N LYS A 129 -0.77 7.80 14.98
CA LYS A 129 -0.20 6.63 15.64
C LYS A 129 1.32 6.53 15.52
N TYR A 130 1.91 6.98 14.40
CA TYR A 130 3.34 6.78 14.12
C TYR A 130 4.08 8.12 13.91
N ASP A 131 5.13 8.36 14.69
CA ASP A 131 5.90 9.61 14.60
C ASP A 131 6.58 9.81 13.23
N PHE A 132 7.03 8.74 12.59
CA PHE A 132 7.62 8.80 11.26
C PHE A 132 6.62 9.23 10.17
N ALA A 133 5.32 9.09 10.40
CA ALA A 133 4.30 9.56 9.46
C ALA A 133 4.40 11.09 9.20
N LYS A 134 4.92 11.85 10.16
CA LYS A 134 5.15 13.31 10.05
C LYS A 134 6.21 13.69 9.03
N LEU A 135 7.02 12.74 8.58
CA LEU A 135 8.01 12.94 7.51
C LEU A 135 7.32 13.18 6.16
N PHE A 136 6.15 12.58 5.94
CA PHE A 136 5.40 12.73 4.69
C PHE A 136 4.59 14.03 4.70
N LYS A 137 4.94 14.96 3.79
CA LYS A 137 4.22 16.23 3.63
C LYS A 137 3.07 16.14 2.63
N VAL A 138 3.09 15.11 1.80
CA VAL A 138 2.07 14.81 0.78
C VAL A 138 1.58 13.39 0.97
N ALA A 139 0.28 13.23 1.02
CA ALA A 139 -0.39 11.93 0.98
C ALA A 139 -1.58 12.00 0.01
N ILE A 140 -1.71 10.98 -0.80
CA ILE A 140 -2.85 10.70 -1.66
C ILE A 140 -3.58 9.50 -1.07
N THR A 141 -4.82 9.68 -0.70
CA THR A 141 -5.73 8.65 -0.18
C THR A 141 -6.70 8.17 -1.26
N SER A 142 -7.50 7.17 -0.97
CA SER A 142 -8.48 6.65 -1.92
C SER A 142 -9.53 7.68 -2.36
N ALA A 143 -9.82 8.70 -1.54
CA ALA A 143 -10.77 9.75 -1.86
C ALA A 143 -10.21 10.82 -2.83
N ASP A 144 -8.89 10.90 -3.00
CA ASP A 144 -8.24 11.94 -3.79
C ASP A 144 -8.25 11.64 -5.30
N THR A 145 -8.53 10.40 -5.71
CA THR A 145 -8.54 9.98 -7.12
C THR A 145 -9.77 9.15 -7.46
N LYS A 146 -10.22 9.24 -8.72
CA LYS A 146 -11.38 8.48 -9.19
C LYS A 146 -11.06 7.01 -9.48
N LYS A 147 -9.82 6.73 -9.86
CA LYS A 147 -9.33 5.39 -10.13
C LYS A 147 -8.27 5.04 -9.10
N HIS A 148 -8.28 3.79 -8.66
CA HIS A 148 -7.37 3.26 -7.66
C HIS A 148 -6.37 2.29 -8.30
N LYS A 149 -5.30 1.93 -7.57
CA LYS A 149 -4.36 0.91 -8.01
C LYS A 149 -5.11 -0.37 -8.42
N PRO A 150 -4.84 -0.95 -9.59
CA PRO A 150 -3.66 -0.82 -10.44
C PRO A 150 -3.66 0.34 -11.44
N ALA A 151 -4.67 1.26 -11.44
CA ALA A 151 -4.58 2.47 -12.24
C ALA A 151 -3.49 3.42 -11.72
N PRO A 152 -2.84 4.22 -12.59
CA PRO A 152 -1.73 5.08 -12.21
C PRO A 152 -2.13 6.33 -11.43
N ASP A 153 -3.43 6.65 -11.36
CA ASP A 153 -3.98 7.92 -10.90
C ASP A 153 -3.44 8.35 -9.52
N PRO A 154 -3.36 7.47 -8.47
CA PRO A 154 -2.84 7.87 -7.18
C PRO A 154 -1.35 8.24 -7.21
N ILE A 155 -0.54 7.52 -8.00
CA ILE A 155 0.90 7.78 -8.11
C ILE A 155 1.14 9.04 -8.91
N LEU A 156 0.40 9.27 -10.02
CA LEU A 156 0.45 10.49 -10.80
C LEU A 156 0.06 11.72 -9.95
N ALA A 157 -0.99 11.60 -9.14
CA ALA A 157 -1.41 12.65 -8.22
C ALA A 157 -0.33 12.97 -7.17
N ALA A 158 0.33 11.96 -6.61
CA ALA A 158 1.43 12.16 -5.67
C ALA A 158 2.63 12.84 -6.36
N MET A 159 3.02 12.39 -7.56
CA MET A 159 4.09 13.01 -8.34
C MET A 159 3.80 14.49 -8.65
N ASP A 160 2.58 14.81 -9.09
CA ASP A 160 2.15 16.20 -9.35
C ASP A 160 2.30 17.07 -8.10
N LYS A 161 1.84 16.58 -6.95
CA LYS A 161 1.91 17.31 -5.67
C LYS A 161 3.32 17.60 -5.19
N ILE A 162 4.28 16.73 -5.47
CA ILE A 162 5.68 16.92 -5.06
C ILE A 162 6.56 17.46 -6.20
N GLY A 163 6.01 17.70 -7.41
CA GLY A 163 6.75 18.18 -8.57
C GLY A 163 7.78 17.16 -9.06
N ALA A 164 7.42 15.86 -9.07
CA ALA A 164 8.32 14.77 -9.43
C ALA A 164 8.27 14.41 -10.92
N ASP A 165 9.44 14.08 -11.50
CA ASP A 165 9.54 13.48 -12.82
C ASP A 165 9.40 11.95 -12.70
N PRO A 166 8.54 11.29 -13.49
CA PRO A 166 8.41 9.82 -13.47
C PRO A 166 9.74 9.08 -13.63
N ALA A 167 10.67 9.62 -14.45
CA ALA A 167 11.97 8.98 -14.72
C ALA A 167 12.90 8.94 -13.50
N THR A 168 12.69 9.81 -12.50
CA THR A 168 13.43 9.87 -11.22
C THR A 168 12.59 9.43 -10.03
N THR A 169 11.43 8.80 -10.30
CA THR A 169 10.48 8.38 -9.28
C THR A 169 10.46 6.87 -9.13
N VAL A 170 10.44 6.42 -7.88
CA VAL A 170 10.14 5.04 -7.51
C VAL A 170 8.89 4.98 -6.63
N TYR A 171 8.01 4.05 -6.92
CA TYR A 171 6.91 3.68 -6.04
C TYR A 171 7.29 2.43 -5.25
N VAL A 172 7.10 2.46 -3.94
CA VAL A 172 7.41 1.36 -3.02
C VAL A 172 6.11 0.72 -2.57
N GLY A 173 5.94 -0.56 -2.81
CA GLY A 173 4.72 -1.30 -2.49
C GLY A 173 4.96 -2.80 -2.41
N ASP A 174 3.98 -3.55 -1.92
CA ASP A 174 4.08 -4.99 -1.65
C ASP A 174 3.19 -5.86 -2.54
N THR A 175 2.39 -5.25 -3.44
CA THR A 175 1.41 -5.96 -4.27
C THR A 175 1.65 -5.82 -5.77
N ILE A 176 1.08 -6.75 -6.55
CA ILE A 176 1.06 -6.68 -8.02
C ILE A 176 0.31 -5.43 -8.53
N ASN A 177 -0.69 -4.93 -7.77
CA ASN A 177 -1.42 -3.73 -8.14
C ASN A 177 -0.55 -2.47 -7.99
N ASP A 178 0.35 -2.45 -7.01
CA ASP A 178 1.35 -1.41 -6.83
C ASP A 178 2.33 -1.37 -8.01
N MET A 179 2.86 -2.53 -8.38
CA MET A 179 3.78 -2.65 -9.52
C MET A 179 3.13 -2.19 -10.82
N LYS A 180 1.89 -2.63 -11.09
CA LYS A 180 1.15 -2.20 -12.29
C LYS A 180 0.88 -0.71 -12.29
N ALA A 181 0.49 -0.14 -11.16
CA ALA A 181 0.22 1.29 -11.03
C ALA A 181 1.50 2.13 -11.23
N ALA A 182 2.63 1.71 -10.65
CA ALA A 182 3.93 2.35 -10.83
C ALA A 182 4.35 2.39 -12.29
N HIS A 183 4.34 1.23 -12.96
CA HIS A 183 4.73 1.13 -14.36
C HIS A 183 3.77 1.90 -15.28
N ALA A 184 2.46 1.88 -15.01
CA ALA A 184 1.47 2.66 -15.76
C ALA A 184 1.64 4.18 -15.55
N ALA A 185 2.18 4.62 -14.40
CA ALA A 185 2.54 6.00 -14.13
C ALA A 185 3.89 6.42 -14.76
N GLY A 186 4.63 5.49 -15.35
CA GLY A 186 5.98 5.71 -15.88
C GLY A 186 7.08 5.75 -14.82
N ALA A 187 6.75 5.44 -13.58
CA ALA A 187 7.69 5.35 -12.46
C ALA A 187 8.33 3.95 -12.39
N LYS A 188 9.45 3.84 -11.68
CA LYS A 188 10.03 2.57 -11.26
C LYS A 188 9.25 1.97 -10.11
N PHE A 189 9.36 0.65 -9.91
CA PHE A 189 8.76 -0.05 -8.80
C PHE A 189 9.82 -0.72 -7.92
N ALA A 190 9.76 -0.41 -6.61
CA ALA A 190 10.52 -1.11 -5.58
C ALA A 190 9.58 -2.06 -4.81
N GLY A 191 9.75 -3.34 -5.02
CA GLY A 191 8.91 -4.37 -4.45
C GLY A 191 9.31 -4.70 -3.02
N ALA A 192 8.45 -4.46 -2.04
CA ALA A 192 8.64 -4.78 -0.63
C ALA A 192 8.49 -6.29 -0.36
N LEU A 193 9.45 -7.09 -0.86
CA LEU A 193 9.44 -8.56 -0.68
C LEU A 193 9.52 -8.98 0.79
N TYR A 194 10.06 -8.09 1.65
CA TYR A 194 10.20 -8.33 3.09
C TYR A 194 8.85 -8.48 3.83
N SER A 195 7.74 -8.05 3.23
CA SER A 195 6.41 -8.05 3.84
C SER A 195 5.28 -8.44 2.90
N SER A 196 5.59 -8.67 1.62
CA SER A 196 4.57 -9.03 0.65
C SER A 196 3.88 -10.36 1.00
N ALA A 197 2.55 -10.36 1.01
CA ALA A 197 1.75 -11.57 1.17
C ALA A 197 1.90 -12.53 -0.04
N ASN A 198 2.27 -12.01 -1.21
CA ASN A 198 2.50 -12.79 -2.43
C ASN A 198 3.78 -12.31 -3.16
N PRO A 199 4.99 -12.61 -2.62
CA PRO A 199 6.25 -12.10 -3.15
C PRO A 199 6.52 -12.56 -4.59
N ASP A 200 6.04 -13.74 -5.00
CA ASP A 200 6.20 -14.22 -6.37
C ASP A 200 5.49 -13.33 -7.40
N SER A 201 4.41 -12.65 -7.01
CA SER A 201 3.66 -11.76 -7.90
C SER A 201 4.41 -10.47 -8.26
N ILE A 202 5.40 -10.09 -7.44
CA ILE A 202 6.22 -8.88 -7.61
C ILE A 202 7.71 -9.17 -7.75
N LYS A 203 8.08 -10.42 -8.04
CA LYS A 203 9.49 -10.84 -8.22
C LYS A 203 10.21 -10.09 -9.35
N ASP A 204 9.46 -9.59 -10.34
CA ASP A 204 9.97 -8.84 -11.49
C ASP A 204 9.99 -7.30 -11.22
N ALA A 205 9.97 -6.89 -9.95
CA ALA A 205 10.15 -5.49 -9.55
C ALA A 205 11.47 -4.93 -10.10
N ASP A 206 11.50 -3.63 -10.47
CA ASP A 206 12.74 -2.97 -10.89
C ASP A 206 13.80 -3.02 -9.78
N PHE A 207 13.34 -2.93 -8.52
CA PHE A 207 14.17 -3.00 -7.31
C PHE A 207 13.53 -3.96 -6.30
N PRO A 208 13.91 -5.24 -6.23
CA PRO A 208 13.41 -6.15 -5.22
C PRO A 208 14.07 -5.84 -3.87
N LEU A 209 13.26 -5.49 -2.85
CA LEU A 209 13.74 -5.15 -1.52
C LEU A 209 13.56 -6.34 -0.58
N MET A 210 14.64 -6.90 -0.08
CA MET A 210 14.63 -7.99 0.92
C MET A 210 14.53 -7.47 2.34
N LYS A 211 14.84 -6.19 2.54
CA LYS A 211 14.67 -5.42 3.80
C LYS A 211 14.48 -3.95 3.45
N PRO A 212 13.87 -3.15 4.35
CA PRO A 212 13.64 -1.71 4.06
C PRO A 212 14.91 -0.94 3.70
N ALA A 213 16.04 -1.24 4.33
CA ALA A 213 17.31 -0.56 4.10
C ALA A 213 17.84 -0.69 2.66
N ASP A 214 17.42 -1.72 1.90
CA ASP A 214 17.84 -1.89 0.51
C ASP A 214 17.40 -0.72 -0.38
N LEU A 215 16.34 0.00 0.00
CA LEU A 215 15.86 1.20 -0.69
C LEU A 215 16.89 2.35 -0.70
N LEU A 216 17.79 2.38 0.26
CA LEU A 216 18.81 3.44 0.36
C LEU A 216 19.94 3.31 -0.66
N GLU A 217 20.04 2.17 -1.33
CA GLU A 217 21.09 1.83 -2.30
C GLU A 217 20.69 2.14 -3.75
N ILE A 218 19.49 2.68 -4.00
CA ILE A 218 18.95 2.97 -5.35
C ILE A 218 18.93 4.46 -5.69
#